data_ad810eef0c64499fa6076ab024e6e0da
#
_entry.id   ad810eef0c64499fa6076ab024e6e0da
#
_cell.length_a   1.000
_cell.length_b   1.000
_cell.length_c   1.000
_cell.angle_alpha   90.00
_cell.angle_beta   90.00
_cell.angle_gamma   90.00
#
_symmetry.space_group_name_H-M   'P 1'
#
loop_
_entity.id
_entity.type
_entity.pdbx_description
1 polymer ?
#
loop_
_entity_poly.entity_id
_entity_poly.type
_entity_poly.pdbx_seq_one_letter_code
_entity_poly.pdbx_strand_id
1 'polypeptide(L)'
;TCNVISGVLANYVAAQHVYICGPGVMLEAAREVAKKCGWPDEAVHFEYFKNSKEIDDKTTFEIVLSRSALTLQVPAGKTILQILRENGIQVPSSCEQGACGTCLMTVIGGEPDHQDVYLSTKEKASNQKIITCVSRSKSNQLVLDI
;
A
#
# COMPACT_ATOMS: atom_id res chain seq x y z
N THR A 1 -25.51 -9.04 1.79
CA THR A 1 -24.36 -8.38 2.47
C THR A 1 -24.34 -6.87 2.20
N CYS A 2 -24.68 -6.40 0.97
CA CYS A 2 -24.72 -4.95 0.66
C CYS A 2 -25.75 -4.18 1.50
N ASN A 3 -26.89 -4.76 1.81
CA ASN A 3 -27.94 -4.09 2.59
C ASN A 3 -27.52 -3.75 4.04
N VAL A 4 -26.69 -4.56 4.68
CA VAL A 4 -26.23 -4.31 6.06
C VAL A 4 -25.23 -3.16 6.08
N ILE A 5 -24.27 -3.15 5.16
CA ILE A 5 -23.26 -2.08 5.06
C ILE A 5 -23.93 -0.74 4.77
N SER A 6 -24.88 -0.72 3.84
CA SER A 6 -25.63 0.51 3.50
C SER A 6 -26.45 1.01 4.69
N GLY A 7 -27.03 0.11 5.51
CA GLY A 7 -27.78 0.49 6.71
C GLY A 7 -26.91 1.14 7.79
N VAL A 8 -25.72 0.58 8.04
CA VAL A 8 -24.77 1.11 9.04
C VAL A 8 -24.18 2.46 8.62
N LEU A 9 -23.90 2.63 7.32
CA LEU A 9 -23.26 3.83 6.78
C LEU A 9 -24.26 4.89 6.30
N ALA A 10 -25.56 4.65 6.39
CA ALA A 10 -26.60 5.51 5.78
C ALA A 10 -26.59 6.96 6.28
N ASN A 11 -26.20 7.20 7.53
CA ASN A 11 -26.23 8.51 8.14
C ASN A 11 -24.89 8.80 8.87
N TYR A 12 -24.08 9.67 8.30
CA TYR A 12 -22.92 10.22 9.00
C TYR A 12 -23.34 11.27 10.01
N VAL A 13 -22.88 11.13 11.24
CA VAL A 13 -23.01 12.15 12.28
C VAL A 13 -21.60 12.65 12.64
N ALA A 14 -21.43 13.96 12.77
CA ALA A 14 -20.13 14.58 13.07
C ALA A 14 -19.47 13.93 14.30
N ALA A 15 -18.15 13.71 14.22
CA ALA A 15 -17.31 13.05 15.23
C ALA A 15 -17.54 11.53 15.38
N GLN A 16 -18.32 10.89 14.53
CA GLN A 16 -18.37 9.43 14.46
C GLN A 16 -17.21 8.87 13.61
N HIS A 17 -16.67 7.73 14.02
CA HIS A 17 -15.71 6.95 13.27
C HIS A 17 -16.26 5.54 13.03
N VAL A 18 -16.04 5.00 11.85
CA VAL A 18 -16.38 3.62 11.52
C VAL A 18 -15.09 2.83 11.27
N TYR A 19 -15.03 1.63 11.85
CA TYR A 19 -13.94 0.68 11.68
C TYR A 19 -14.49 -0.56 10.98
N ILE A 20 -13.95 -0.85 9.81
CA ILE A 20 -14.47 -1.91 8.94
C ILE A 20 -13.35 -2.91 8.68
N CYS A 21 -13.59 -4.18 9.01
CA CYS A 21 -12.66 -5.28 8.82
C CYS A 21 -13.32 -6.38 8.01
N GLY A 22 -12.60 -6.96 7.03
CA GLY A 22 -13.15 -8.03 6.22
C GLY A 22 -12.44 -8.27 4.89
N PRO A 23 -13.01 -9.10 4.01
CA PRO A 23 -12.47 -9.35 2.69
C PRO A 23 -12.40 -8.09 1.84
N GLY A 24 -11.35 -7.96 0.99
CA GLY A 24 -11.11 -6.78 0.18
C GLY A 24 -12.31 -6.29 -0.62
N VAL A 25 -13.06 -7.20 -1.25
CA VAL A 25 -14.28 -6.87 -2.02
C VAL A 25 -15.34 -6.19 -1.14
N MET A 26 -15.48 -6.63 0.12
CA MET A 26 -16.40 -6.01 1.07
C MET A 26 -15.91 -4.61 1.49
N LEU A 27 -14.62 -4.45 1.71
CA LEU A 27 -14.01 -3.17 2.10
C LEU A 27 -14.12 -2.13 0.99
N GLU A 28 -13.90 -2.51 -0.27
CA GLU A 28 -14.08 -1.63 -1.42
C GLU A 28 -15.56 -1.18 -1.54
N ALA A 29 -16.52 -2.11 -1.42
CA ALA A 29 -17.92 -1.77 -1.45
C ALA A 29 -18.31 -0.83 -0.28
N ALA A 30 -17.77 -1.06 0.91
CA ALA A 30 -18.01 -0.21 2.07
C ALA A 30 -17.42 1.21 1.88
N ARG A 31 -16.24 1.32 1.28
CA ARG A 31 -15.61 2.60 0.93
C ARG A 31 -16.48 3.42 -0.01
N GLU A 32 -16.99 2.79 -1.06
CA GLU A 32 -17.88 3.47 -2.01
C GLU A 32 -19.19 3.94 -1.34
N VAL A 33 -19.78 3.12 -0.48
CA VAL A 33 -20.99 3.49 0.26
C VAL A 33 -20.71 4.65 1.21
N ALA A 34 -19.63 4.58 2.01
CA ALA A 34 -19.25 5.64 2.92
C ALA A 34 -19.08 6.98 2.20
N LYS A 35 -18.36 6.98 1.07
CA LYS A 35 -18.17 8.17 0.23
C LYS A 35 -19.50 8.75 -0.28
N LYS A 36 -20.42 7.89 -0.76
CA LYS A 36 -21.75 8.32 -1.22
C LYS A 36 -22.62 8.88 -0.09
N CYS A 37 -22.41 8.41 1.14
CA CYS A 37 -23.13 8.85 2.33
C CYS A 37 -22.49 10.04 3.04
N GLY A 38 -21.43 10.65 2.45
CA GLY A 38 -20.80 11.85 2.96
C GLY A 38 -19.84 11.65 4.14
N TRP A 39 -19.36 10.40 4.36
CA TRP A 39 -18.34 10.14 5.37
C TRP A 39 -17.00 10.75 4.94
N PRO A 40 -16.36 11.55 5.80
CA PRO A 40 -15.01 12.05 5.52
C PRO A 40 -14.00 10.91 5.60
N ASP A 41 -12.94 10.97 4.78
CA ASP A 41 -11.94 9.89 4.70
C ASP A 41 -11.25 9.61 6.05
N GLU A 42 -11.08 10.64 6.89
CA GLU A 42 -10.50 10.52 8.23
C GLU A 42 -11.41 9.81 9.25
N ALA A 43 -12.69 9.66 8.96
CA ALA A 43 -13.65 8.98 9.83
C ALA A 43 -13.90 7.52 9.44
N VAL A 44 -13.34 7.03 8.33
CA VAL A 44 -13.54 5.67 7.84
C VAL A 44 -12.23 4.90 7.88
N HIS A 45 -12.15 3.92 8.77
CA HIS A 45 -10.96 3.12 9.01
C HIS A 45 -11.14 1.70 8.49
N PHE A 46 -10.18 1.20 7.73
CA PHE A 46 -10.20 -0.15 7.15
C PHE A 46 -9.06 -0.99 7.69
N GLU A 47 -9.38 -2.23 8.06
CA GLU A 47 -8.38 -3.25 8.39
C GLU A 47 -8.49 -4.40 7.38
N TYR A 48 -7.43 -4.59 6.60
CA TYR A 48 -7.37 -5.61 5.56
C TYR A 48 -6.76 -6.90 6.11
N PHE A 49 -7.45 -8.04 5.95
CA PHE A 49 -6.86 -9.34 6.30
C PHE A 49 -5.82 -9.79 5.29
N LYS A 50 -5.99 -9.41 4.03
CA LYS A 50 -5.09 -9.77 2.94
C LYS A 50 -5.23 -8.79 1.78
N ASN A 51 -4.10 -8.36 1.24
CA ASN A 51 -4.08 -7.71 -0.06
C ASN A 51 -4.28 -8.78 -1.13
N SER A 52 -5.31 -8.65 -1.95
CA SER A 52 -5.63 -9.59 -3.03
C SER A 52 -4.85 -9.33 -4.32
N LYS A 53 -4.04 -8.26 -4.36
CA LYS A 53 -3.25 -7.95 -5.55
C LYS A 53 -2.08 -8.92 -5.66
N GLU A 54 -1.96 -9.57 -6.80
CA GLU A 54 -0.81 -10.40 -7.15
C GLU A 54 0.37 -9.50 -7.52
N ILE A 55 1.57 -9.95 -7.20
CA ILE A 55 2.79 -9.25 -7.59
C ILE A 55 2.95 -9.38 -9.10
N ASP A 56 3.21 -8.27 -9.78
CA ASP A 56 3.48 -8.28 -11.23
C ASP A 56 4.68 -9.17 -11.55
N ASP A 57 4.46 -10.17 -12.36
CA ASP A 57 5.44 -11.15 -12.81
C ASP A 57 6.08 -10.83 -14.17
N LYS A 58 5.78 -9.65 -14.74
CA LYS A 58 6.20 -9.27 -16.12
C LYS A 58 7.31 -8.23 -16.15
N THR A 59 7.40 -7.38 -15.14
CA THR A 59 8.34 -6.26 -15.15
C THR A 59 9.56 -6.51 -14.26
N THR A 60 10.70 -5.98 -14.70
CA THR A 60 11.96 -5.93 -13.92
C THR A 60 12.38 -4.48 -13.83
N PHE A 61 12.89 -4.04 -12.70
CA PHE A 61 13.36 -2.68 -12.48
C PHE A 61 14.54 -2.67 -11.50
N GLU A 62 15.22 -1.53 -11.38
CA GLU A 62 16.32 -1.33 -10.45
C GLU A 62 15.89 -0.56 -9.21
N ILE A 63 16.51 -0.86 -8.08
CA ILE A 63 16.48 0.00 -6.90
C ILE A 63 17.90 0.49 -6.62
N VAL A 64 18.05 1.79 -6.38
CA VAL A 64 19.28 2.42 -5.93
C VAL A 64 19.08 2.80 -4.46
N LEU A 65 19.99 2.32 -3.62
CA LEU A 65 20.02 2.63 -2.20
C LEU A 65 20.95 3.83 -2.00
N SER A 66 20.37 5.00 -1.73
CA SER A 66 21.10 6.27 -1.82
C SER A 66 22.24 6.42 -0.82
N ARG A 67 22.10 5.81 0.37
CA ARG A 67 23.11 5.92 1.44
C ARG A 67 24.27 4.95 1.26
N SER A 68 24.00 3.77 0.69
CA SER A 68 25.03 2.75 0.45
C SER A 68 25.56 2.76 -0.98
N ALA A 69 25.00 3.58 -1.87
CA ALA A 69 25.29 3.62 -3.31
C ALA A 69 25.20 2.24 -4.00
N LEU A 70 24.39 1.35 -3.46
CA LEU A 70 24.18 0.01 -3.98
C LEU A 70 23.00 0.00 -4.95
N THR A 71 23.19 -0.62 -6.11
CA THR A 71 22.11 -0.84 -7.09
C THR A 71 21.78 -2.32 -7.14
N LEU A 72 20.49 -2.63 -7.00
CA LEU A 72 19.97 -3.99 -7.00
C LEU A 72 18.86 -4.14 -8.04
N GLN A 73 18.84 -5.26 -8.73
CA GLN A 73 17.77 -5.64 -9.66
C GLN A 73 16.60 -6.28 -8.89
N VAL A 74 15.40 -5.82 -9.17
CA VAL A 74 14.16 -6.44 -8.70
C VAL A 74 13.51 -7.17 -9.88
N PRO A 75 13.70 -8.48 -10.00
CA PRO A 75 13.16 -9.25 -11.09
C PRO A 75 11.63 -9.38 -10.99
N ALA A 76 11.03 -9.79 -12.09
CA ALA A 76 9.63 -10.17 -12.12
C ALA A 76 9.28 -11.17 -11.03
N GLY A 77 8.11 -11.04 -10.41
CA GLY A 77 7.62 -11.93 -9.35
C GLY A 77 8.26 -11.74 -7.97
N LYS A 78 9.31 -10.90 -7.82
CA LYS A 78 9.90 -10.58 -6.52
C LYS A 78 9.51 -9.19 -6.01
N THR A 79 9.44 -9.06 -4.69
CA THR A 79 9.21 -7.78 -4.02
C THR A 79 10.53 -7.05 -3.74
N ILE A 80 10.46 -5.73 -3.57
CA ILE A 80 11.61 -4.95 -3.11
C ILE A 80 12.12 -5.48 -1.76
N LEU A 81 11.21 -5.79 -0.83
CA LEU A 81 11.53 -6.32 0.49
C LEU A 81 12.34 -7.63 0.40
N GLN A 82 11.95 -8.55 -0.50
CA GLN A 82 12.68 -9.80 -0.70
C GLN A 82 14.10 -9.55 -1.20
N ILE A 83 14.26 -8.68 -2.20
CA ILE A 83 15.58 -8.35 -2.75
C ILE A 83 16.50 -7.69 -1.72
N LEU A 84 15.97 -6.78 -0.90
CA LEU A 84 16.74 -6.15 0.18
C LEU A 84 17.25 -7.21 1.17
N ARG A 85 16.38 -8.13 1.60
CA ARG A 85 16.76 -9.22 2.52
C ARG A 85 17.79 -10.18 1.92
N GLU A 86 17.61 -10.57 0.65
CA GLU A 86 18.55 -11.46 -0.07
C GLU A 86 19.97 -10.85 -0.16
N ASN A 87 20.05 -9.50 -0.12
CA ASN A 87 21.31 -8.76 -0.11
C ASN A 87 21.77 -8.32 1.30
N GLY A 88 21.20 -8.94 2.36
CA GLY A 88 21.61 -8.69 3.74
C GLY A 88 21.12 -7.38 4.34
N ILE A 89 20.24 -6.65 3.65
CA ILE A 89 19.69 -5.38 4.12
C ILE A 89 18.41 -5.66 4.92
N GLN A 90 18.48 -5.38 6.21
CA GLN A 90 17.37 -5.62 7.11
C GLN A 90 16.38 -4.44 7.05
N VAL A 91 15.15 -4.75 6.67
CA VAL A 91 14.02 -3.83 6.65
C VAL A 91 12.96 -4.35 7.62
N PRO A 92 12.47 -3.52 8.54
CA PRO A 92 11.35 -3.91 9.38
C PRO A 92 10.16 -4.36 8.53
N SER A 93 9.54 -5.46 8.91
CA SER A 93 8.33 -5.96 8.23
C SER A 93 7.47 -6.74 9.20
N SER A 94 6.18 -6.86 8.90
CA SER A 94 5.21 -7.57 9.72
C SER A 94 4.24 -8.36 8.85
N CYS A 95 3.18 -7.71 8.32
CA CYS A 95 2.11 -8.42 7.60
C CYS A 95 2.52 -8.95 6.23
N GLU A 96 3.46 -8.34 5.55
CA GLU A 96 3.91 -8.60 4.17
C GLU A 96 2.76 -8.63 3.14
N GLN A 97 1.66 -7.93 3.45
CA GLN A 97 0.44 -7.85 2.65
C GLN A 97 0.12 -6.41 2.21
N GLY A 98 1.02 -5.45 2.46
CA GLY A 98 0.79 -4.05 2.09
C GLY A 98 -0.24 -3.31 2.96
N ALA A 99 -0.55 -3.82 4.15
CA ALA A 99 -1.63 -3.28 4.99
C ALA A 99 -1.14 -2.59 6.28
N CYS A 100 0.00 -3.00 6.86
CA CYS A 100 0.42 -2.52 8.19
C CYS A 100 1.38 -1.33 8.18
N GLY A 101 2.02 -1.01 7.05
CA GLY A 101 2.97 0.09 6.93
C GLY A 101 4.37 -0.17 7.52
N THR A 102 4.63 -1.32 8.17
CA THR A 102 5.92 -1.59 8.84
C THR A 102 7.11 -1.54 7.89
N CYS A 103 6.92 -1.92 6.62
CA CYS A 103 7.96 -1.90 5.57
C CYS A 103 7.93 -0.62 4.72
N LEU A 104 7.42 0.48 5.26
CA LEU A 104 7.40 1.78 4.59
C LEU A 104 8.83 2.30 4.39
N MET A 105 9.12 2.79 3.18
CA MET A 105 10.37 3.46 2.84
C MET A 105 10.12 4.79 2.15
N THR A 106 11.09 5.69 2.29
CA THR A 106 11.12 6.95 1.56
C THR A 106 11.68 6.73 0.15
N VAL A 107 11.00 7.30 -0.84
CA VAL A 107 11.43 7.35 -2.23
C VAL A 107 11.98 8.73 -2.52
N ILE A 108 13.21 8.79 -3.05
CA ILE A 108 13.90 10.03 -3.42
C ILE A 108 13.76 10.29 -4.92
N GLY A 109 13.62 9.24 -5.72
CA GLY A 109 13.49 9.34 -7.18
C GLY A 109 12.80 8.14 -7.80
N GLY A 110 12.24 8.35 -8.98
CA GLY A 110 11.45 7.35 -9.70
C GLY A 110 9.96 7.42 -9.38
N GLU A 111 9.17 6.56 -10.01
CA GLU A 111 7.72 6.50 -9.85
C GLU A 111 7.30 5.15 -9.28
N PRO A 112 6.86 5.09 -8.00
CA PRO A 112 6.34 3.86 -7.41
C PRO A 112 5.05 3.37 -8.07
N ASP A 113 4.93 2.07 -8.26
CA ASP A 113 3.68 1.40 -8.57
C ASP A 113 3.06 0.86 -7.27
N HIS A 114 2.14 1.62 -6.71
CA HIS A 114 1.52 1.35 -5.42
C HIS A 114 0.52 0.20 -5.50
N GLN A 115 0.85 -0.92 -4.88
CA GLN A 115 -0.02 -2.09 -4.75
C GLN A 115 -0.56 -2.26 -3.32
N ASP A 116 -0.15 -1.39 -2.40
CA ASP A 116 -0.58 -1.37 -1.00
C ASP A 116 -1.98 -0.78 -0.81
N VAL A 117 -2.55 -1.06 0.36
CA VAL A 117 -3.79 -0.46 0.86
C VAL A 117 -3.56 0.47 2.05
N TYR A 118 -2.30 0.64 2.44
CA TYR A 118 -1.89 1.44 3.61
C TYR A 118 -1.82 2.94 3.32
N LEU A 119 -1.18 3.32 2.21
CA LEU A 119 -1.00 4.73 1.87
C LEU A 119 -2.31 5.35 1.36
N SER A 120 -2.60 6.55 1.82
CA SER A 120 -3.69 7.37 1.30
C SER A 120 -3.47 7.76 -0.16
N THR A 121 -4.52 8.16 -0.86
CA THR A 121 -4.45 8.63 -2.25
C THR A 121 -3.48 9.81 -2.40
N LYS A 122 -3.45 10.73 -1.40
CA LYS A 122 -2.55 11.89 -1.40
C LYS A 122 -1.08 11.47 -1.25
N GLU A 123 -0.79 10.51 -0.39
CA GLU A 123 0.58 9.99 -0.20
C GLU A 123 1.06 9.24 -1.44
N LYS A 124 0.21 8.42 -2.05
CA LYS A 124 0.52 7.73 -3.32
C LYS A 124 0.83 8.73 -4.43
N ALA A 125 0.03 9.78 -4.56
CA ALA A 125 0.23 10.83 -5.58
C ALA A 125 1.53 11.63 -5.37
N SER A 126 2.09 11.67 -4.16
CA SER A 126 3.36 12.36 -3.89
C SER A 126 4.58 11.63 -4.41
N ASN A 127 4.51 10.32 -4.66
CA ASN A 127 5.61 9.42 -5.02
C ASN A 127 6.80 9.41 -4.03
N GLN A 128 6.60 9.92 -2.80
CA GLN A 128 7.67 10.06 -1.80
C GLN A 128 7.78 8.86 -0.85
N LYS A 129 6.86 7.92 -0.93
CA LYS A 129 6.78 6.76 -0.04
C LYS A 129 6.46 5.50 -0.82
N ILE A 130 6.91 4.36 -0.32
CA ILE A 130 6.59 3.05 -0.89
C ILE A 130 6.47 1.99 0.19
N ILE A 131 5.54 1.06 0.01
CA ILE A 131 5.40 -0.15 0.84
C ILE A 131 6.11 -1.29 0.13
N THR A 132 7.30 -1.63 0.59
CA THR A 132 8.27 -2.47 -0.14
C THR A 132 7.89 -3.94 -0.27
N CYS A 133 6.95 -4.44 0.54
CA CYS A 133 6.53 -5.84 0.51
C CYS A 133 5.55 -6.19 -0.63
N VAL A 134 4.92 -5.19 -1.28
CA VAL A 134 3.93 -5.43 -2.35
C VAL A 134 4.08 -4.48 -3.52
N SER A 135 4.55 -3.25 -3.30
CA SER A 135 4.64 -2.23 -4.34
C SER A 135 5.86 -2.45 -5.24
N ARG A 136 5.76 -1.97 -6.46
CA ARG A 136 6.80 -2.10 -7.50
C ARG A 136 7.15 -0.73 -8.08
N SER A 137 7.69 -0.68 -9.29
CA SER A 137 8.03 0.55 -9.98
C SER A 137 7.34 0.65 -11.34
N LYS A 138 6.87 1.83 -11.68
CA LYS A 138 6.45 2.19 -13.04
C LYS A 138 7.62 2.72 -13.86
N SER A 139 8.64 3.27 -13.20
CA SER A 139 9.89 3.69 -13.83
C SER A 139 10.89 2.53 -13.85
N ASN A 140 11.89 2.61 -14.72
CA ASN A 140 12.96 1.59 -14.79
C ASN A 140 13.80 1.53 -13.52
N GLN A 141 13.77 2.59 -12.70
CA GLN A 141 14.57 2.69 -11.49
C GLN A 141 13.79 3.46 -10.40
N LEU A 142 13.96 3.01 -9.15
CA LEU A 142 13.57 3.74 -7.94
C LEU A 142 14.82 4.06 -7.10
N VAL A 143 14.86 5.25 -6.52
CA VAL A 143 15.90 5.63 -5.56
C VAL A 143 15.27 5.66 -4.17
N LEU A 144 15.81 4.83 -3.27
CA LEU A 144 15.31 4.67 -1.89
C LEU A 144 16.31 5.30 -0.90
N ASP A 145 15.77 5.93 0.15
CA ASP A 145 16.57 6.55 1.22
C ASP A 145 17.03 5.52 2.27
N ILE A 146 17.97 4.68 1.89
CA ILE A 146 18.55 3.63 2.73
C ILE A 146 20.02 3.37 2.37
#